data_d62377d2b313fd0c7d51fa62afe633e3
#
_entry.id   d62377d2b313fd0c7d51fa62afe633e3
#
_cell.length_a   1.000
_cell.length_b   1.000
_cell.length_c   1.000
_cell.angle_alpha   90.00
_cell.angle_beta   90.00
_cell.angle_gamma   90.00
#
_symmetry.space_group_name_H-M   'P 1'
#
loop_
_entity.id
_entity.type
_entity.pdbx_description
1 polymer ?
#
loop_
_entity_poly.entity_id
_entity_poly.type
_entity_poly.pdbx_seq_one_letter_code
_entity_poly.pdbx_strand_id
1 'polypeptide(L)'
;MNKIEVKGKEFEIKSYLTEEEKIFILDKSIEAYDIGGMLDNGERALDNIYGFDKNPISKNITFNITCLNAVSEELAKLDYNTLLEEDVFRKILNSVEDVRELKDILEDIINKKYSLEFIIGQFLEKIVDKIPTTKQLQSLSKSVMKDLNNPKNKDTVDKLKELLDFKKNNII
;
A
#
# COMPACT_ATOMS: atom_id res chain seq x y z
N MET A 1 -8.73 12.42 33.56
CA MET A 1 -7.34 12.59 33.07
C MET A 1 -6.49 11.52 33.72
N ASN A 2 -5.70 10.83 32.97
CA ASN A 2 -4.73 9.85 33.44
C ASN A 2 -3.39 10.55 33.65
N LYS A 3 -2.47 9.89 34.37
CA LYS A 3 -1.12 10.42 34.61
C LYS A 3 -0.11 9.37 34.23
N ILE A 4 0.99 9.79 33.65
CA ILE A 4 2.16 8.95 33.44
C ILE A 4 3.42 9.64 33.99
N GLU A 5 4.32 8.84 34.52
CA GLU A 5 5.58 9.31 35.06
C GLU A 5 6.70 9.15 34.03
N VAL A 6 7.48 10.21 33.83
CA VAL A 6 8.65 10.26 32.95
C VAL A 6 9.79 10.97 33.68
N LYS A 7 10.90 10.31 33.92
CA LYS A 7 12.07 10.82 34.67
C LYS A 7 11.69 11.45 36.03
N GLY A 8 10.74 10.80 36.77
CA GLY A 8 10.31 11.27 38.11
C GLY A 8 9.35 12.46 38.06
N LYS A 9 8.91 12.91 36.88
CA LYS A 9 7.89 13.95 36.72
C LYS A 9 6.60 13.35 36.22
N GLU A 10 5.47 13.74 36.87
CA GLU A 10 4.15 13.37 36.39
C GLU A 10 3.68 14.27 35.27
N PHE A 11 3.10 13.66 34.24
CA PHE A 11 2.47 14.33 33.10
C PHE A 11 1.00 13.91 33.02
N GLU A 12 0.13 14.89 32.85
CA GLU A 12 -1.28 14.63 32.60
C GLU A 12 -1.50 14.22 31.14
N ILE A 13 -2.29 13.20 30.93
CA ILE A 13 -2.71 12.73 29.61
C ILE A 13 -4.23 12.63 29.54
N LYS A 14 -4.79 12.80 28.35
CA LYS A 14 -6.22 12.56 28.11
C LYS A 14 -6.57 11.11 28.41
N SER A 15 -7.76 10.89 28.96
CA SER A 15 -8.28 9.54 29.20
C SER A 15 -8.96 8.94 27.97
N TYR A 16 -9.36 9.78 27.02
CA TYR A 16 -10.04 9.41 25.79
C TYR A 16 -9.67 10.38 24.65
N LEU A 17 -9.86 9.94 23.43
CA LEU A 17 -9.69 10.73 22.20
C LEU A 17 -11.05 11.11 21.63
N THR A 18 -11.16 12.30 21.02
CA THR A 18 -12.33 12.66 20.23
C THR A 18 -12.35 11.88 18.92
N GLU A 19 -13.52 11.76 18.29
CA GLU A 19 -13.63 11.10 16.98
C GLU A 19 -12.77 11.77 15.90
N GLU A 20 -12.64 13.09 15.95
CA GLU A 20 -11.78 13.85 15.03
C GLU A 20 -10.30 13.50 15.23
N GLU A 21 -9.85 13.36 16.49
CA GLU A 21 -8.49 12.94 16.82
C GLU A 21 -8.22 11.50 16.37
N LYS A 22 -9.17 10.60 16.57
CA LYS A 22 -9.07 9.20 16.13
C LYS A 22 -8.92 9.11 14.61
N ILE A 23 -9.77 9.81 13.86
CA ILE A 23 -9.71 9.86 12.40
C ILE A 23 -8.36 10.44 11.96
N PHE A 24 -7.93 11.55 12.55
CA PHE A 24 -6.66 12.19 12.21
C PHE A 24 -5.45 11.26 12.44
N ILE A 25 -5.43 10.54 13.57
CA ILE A 25 -4.38 9.57 13.89
C ILE A 25 -4.34 8.45 12.85
N LEU A 26 -5.50 7.88 12.51
CA LEU A 26 -5.58 6.81 11.52
C LEU A 26 -5.15 7.28 10.13
N ASP A 27 -5.65 8.42 9.67
CA ASP A 27 -5.32 8.97 8.36
C ASP A 27 -3.82 9.22 8.21
N LYS A 28 -3.20 9.89 9.20
CA LYS A 28 -1.76 10.15 9.18
C LYS A 28 -0.93 8.87 9.25
N SER A 29 -1.40 7.90 10.01
CA SER A 29 -0.72 6.62 10.12
C SER A 29 -0.85 5.82 8.82
N ILE A 30 -2.02 5.77 8.21
CA ILE A 30 -2.26 5.10 6.92
C ILE A 30 -1.45 5.79 5.82
N GLU A 31 -1.40 7.13 5.77
CA GLU A 31 -0.54 7.87 4.84
C GLU A 31 0.94 7.47 4.96
N ALA A 32 1.44 7.29 6.19
CA ALA A 32 2.83 6.86 6.42
C ALA A 32 3.08 5.41 6.00
N TYR A 33 2.05 4.57 6.03
CA TYR A 33 2.06 3.21 5.51
C TYR A 33 1.65 3.17 4.03
N ASP A 34 1.01 4.22 3.53
CA ASP A 34 0.60 4.28 2.14
C ASP A 34 1.83 4.46 1.28
N ILE A 35 2.22 3.36 0.71
CA ILE A 35 3.21 3.30 -0.32
C ILE A 35 2.48 3.74 -1.60
N GLY A 36 2.11 5.02 -1.61
CA GLY A 36 1.43 5.65 -2.73
C GLY A 36 2.17 5.32 -4.03
N GLY A 37 1.47 4.75 -4.99
CA GLY A 37 2.07 4.29 -6.25
C GLY A 37 2.58 2.85 -6.24
N MET A 38 2.32 2.06 -5.20
CA MET A 38 2.59 0.61 -5.22
C MET A 38 1.98 -0.09 -6.42
N LEU A 39 0.86 0.44 -6.89
CA LEU A 39 0.07 -0.16 -7.96
C LEU A 39 0.32 0.46 -9.34
N ASP A 40 1.02 1.59 -9.42
CA ASP A 40 1.31 2.24 -10.70
C ASP A 40 2.53 1.66 -11.42
N ASN A 41 3.49 1.08 -10.69
CA ASN A 41 4.65 0.38 -11.26
C ASN A 41 4.93 -0.89 -10.47
N GLY A 42 4.82 -2.07 -11.11
CA GLY A 42 5.08 -3.37 -10.46
C GLY A 42 6.47 -3.48 -9.82
N GLU A 43 7.48 -2.77 -10.32
CA GLU A 43 8.82 -2.69 -9.73
C GLU A 43 8.82 -1.96 -8.38
N ARG A 44 8.06 -0.85 -8.26
CA ARG A 44 7.91 -0.15 -6.97
C ARG A 44 7.14 -0.96 -5.95
N ALA A 45 6.21 -1.83 -6.37
CA ALA A 45 5.50 -2.71 -5.47
C ALA A 45 6.45 -3.71 -4.80
N LEU A 46 7.37 -4.30 -5.56
CA LEU A 46 8.37 -5.24 -5.05
C LEU A 46 9.41 -4.53 -4.17
N ASP A 47 9.93 -3.39 -4.59
CA ASP A 47 10.88 -2.60 -3.81
C ASP A 47 10.27 -2.11 -2.49
N ASN A 48 8.98 -1.84 -2.48
CA ASN A 48 8.27 -1.42 -1.29
C ASN A 48 7.89 -2.59 -0.37
N ILE A 49 7.59 -3.78 -0.89
CA ILE A 49 7.43 -5.00 -0.09
C ILE A 49 8.77 -5.35 0.57
N TYR A 50 9.87 -5.30 -0.16
CA TYR A 50 11.22 -5.51 0.40
C TYR A 50 11.69 -4.33 1.26
N GLY A 51 11.31 -3.09 0.95
CA GLY A 51 11.60 -1.90 1.73
C GLY A 51 10.74 -1.78 2.99
N PHE A 52 9.58 -2.43 3.04
CA PHE A 52 8.73 -2.56 4.21
C PHE A 52 9.44 -3.32 5.33
N ASP A 53 10.15 -4.40 4.99
CA ASP A 53 10.99 -5.15 5.92
C ASP A 53 12.22 -4.36 6.40
N LYS A 54 12.67 -3.36 5.64
CA LYS A 54 13.90 -2.63 5.98
C LYS A 54 13.71 -1.53 7.02
N ASN A 55 12.50 -1.05 7.31
CA ASN A 55 12.30 -0.02 8.31
C ASN A 55 10.92 -0.05 9.02
N PRO A 56 10.59 -1.13 9.76
CA PRO A 56 9.35 -1.21 10.54
C PRO A 56 9.29 -0.11 11.62
N ILE A 57 10.45 0.42 12.03
CA ILE A 57 10.58 1.43 13.08
C ILE A 57 9.97 2.77 12.64
N SER A 58 10.23 3.24 11.41
CA SER A 58 9.77 4.54 10.94
C SER A 58 8.25 4.68 10.85
N LYS A 59 7.57 3.59 10.59
CA LYS A 59 6.11 3.55 10.39
C LYS A 59 5.36 3.61 11.71
N ASN A 60 5.80 2.86 12.70
CA ASN A 60 5.28 2.97 14.07
C ASN A 60 5.56 4.34 14.70
N ILE A 61 6.62 5.04 14.26
CA ILE A 61 6.95 6.38 14.76
C ILE A 61 5.83 7.37 14.45
N THR A 62 5.28 7.38 13.23
CA THR A 62 4.20 8.31 12.88
C THR A 62 2.97 8.10 13.75
N PHE A 63 2.52 6.85 13.92
CA PHE A 63 1.41 6.53 14.82
C PHE A 63 1.70 7.00 16.26
N ASN A 64 2.86 6.65 16.79
CA ASN A 64 3.26 6.98 18.16
C ASN A 64 3.31 8.50 18.38
N ILE A 65 3.95 9.25 17.47
CA ILE A 65 4.05 10.71 17.57
C ILE A 65 2.69 11.38 17.44
N THR A 66 1.84 10.91 16.52
CA THR A 66 0.50 11.47 16.33
C THR A 66 -0.37 11.21 17.56
N CYS A 67 -0.33 10.01 18.12
CA CYS A 67 -1.00 9.71 19.41
C CYS A 67 -0.46 10.57 20.55
N LEU A 68 0.84 10.71 20.66
CA LEU A 68 1.48 11.53 21.70
C LEU A 68 0.99 12.98 21.65
N ASN A 69 0.97 13.59 20.47
CA ASN A 69 0.45 14.94 20.28
C ASN A 69 -1.04 15.08 20.64
N ALA A 70 -1.83 14.06 20.36
CA ALA A 70 -3.25 14.06 20.65
C ALA A 70 -3.53 13.91 22.18
N VAL A 71 -2.74 13.12 22.90
CA VAL A 71 -2.98 12.83 24.31
C VAL A 71 -2.34 13.85 25.25
N SER A 72 -1.18 14.45 24.88
CA SER A 72 -0.50 15.43 25.74
C SER A 72 0.50 16.30 24.97
N GLU A 73 0.20 17.58 24.88
CA GLU A 73 1.14 18.57 24.28
C GLU A 73 2.45 18.73 25.08
N GLU A 74 2.41 18.49 26.40
CA GLU A 74 3.61 18.60 27.25
C GLU A 74 4.57 17.43 26.98
N LEU A 75 4.04 16.20 26.85
CA LEU A 75 4.84 15.04 26.50
C LEU A 75 5.41 15.15 25.10
N ALA A 76 4.66 15.72 24.17
CA ALA A 76 5.09 15.91 22.77
C ALA A 76 6.30 16.87 22.64
N LYS A 77 6.61 17.68 23.66
CA LYS A 77 7.78 18.57 23.70
C LYS A 77 9.05 17.88 24.19
N LEU A 78 8.95 16.66 24.72
CA LEU A 78 10.13 15.91 25.16
C LEU A 78 10.93 15.42 23.95
N ASP A 79 12.24 15.30 24.14
CA ASP A 79 13.09 14.72 23.11
C ASP A 79 12.78 13.24 22.88
N TYR A 80 12.97 12.78 21.65
CA TYR A 80 12.59 11.45 21.20
C TYR A 80 13.35 10.35 21.97
N ASN A 81 14.59 10.57 22.34
CA ASN A 81 15.37 9.58 23.10
C ASN A 81 14.76 9.39 24.49
N THR A 82 14.39 10.49 25.18
CA THR A 82 13.68 10.41 26.47
C THR A 82 12.37 9.65 26.35
N LEU A 83 11.59 9.86 25.27
CA LEU A 83 10.34 9.14 25.04
C LEU A 83 10.54 7.63 24.88
N LEU A 84 11.65 7.22 24.23
CA LEU A 84 12.01 5.82 24.05
C LEU A 84 12.56 5.20 25.33
N GLU A 85 13.52 5.86 26.00
CA GLU A 85 14.16 5.35 27.21
C GLU A 85 13.15 5.12 28.33
N GLU A 86 12.17 5.99 28.46
CA GLU A 86 11.11 5.93 29.45
C GLU A 86 9.89 5.11 29.01
N ASP A 87 9.94 4.53 27.83
CA ASP A 87 8.87 3.69 27.27
C ASP A 87 7.50 4.38 27.25
N VAL A 88 7.50 5.69 26.95
CA VAL A 88 6.32 6.55 27.05
C VAL A 88 5.19 6.06 26.16
N PHE A 89 5.51 5.58 24.97
CA PHE A 89 4.51 5.08 24.03
C PHE A 89 3.75 3.87 24.59
N ARG A 90 4.44 2.95 25.26
CA ARG A 90 3.76 1.82 25.92
C ARG A 90 2.94 2.27 27.12
N LYS A 91 3.41 3.25 27.89
CA LYS A 91 2.64 3.82 28.98
C LYS A 91 1.33 4.43 28.47
N ILE A 92 1.36 5.15 27.34
CA ILE A 92 0.17 5.71 26.68
C ILE A 92 -0.79 4.60 26.22
N LEU A 93 -0.29 3.59 25.50
CA LEU A 93 -1.08 2.44 25.06
C LEU A 93 -1.80 1.72 26.21
N ASN A 94 -1.15 1.64 27.36
CA ASN A 94 -1.73 1.00 28.53
C ASN A 94 -2.71 1.90 29.30
N SER A 95 -2.62 3.22 29.14
CA SER A 95 -3.39 4.19 29.93
C SER A 95 -4.58 4.77 29.18
N VAL A 96 -4.56 4.72 27.83
CA VAL A 96 -5.62 5.29 26.96
C VAL A 96 -6.15 4.19 26.05
N GLU A 97 -7.35 3.71 26.36
CA GLU A 97 -7.97 2.58 25.65
C GLU A 97 -8.16 2.86 24.17
N ASP A 98 -8.63 4.07 23.81
CA ASP A 98 -8.80 4.50 22.44
C ASP A 98 -7.52 4.34 21.61
N VAL A 99 -6.34 4.64 22.20
CA VAL A 99 -5.05 4.52 21.47
C VAL A 99 -4.72 3.06 21.19
N ARG A 100 -5.05 2.15 22.09
CA ARG A 100 -4.89 0.71 21.90
C ARG A 100 -5.81 0.20 20.79
N GLU A 101 -7.09 0.59 20.83
CA GLU A 101 -8.06 0.23 19.80
C GLU A 101 -7.65 0.75 18.42
N LEU A 102 -7.18 1.99 18.35
CA LEU A 102 -6.68 2.56 17.09
C LEU A 102 -5.47 1.80 16.53
N LYS A 103 -4.59 1.32 17.41
CA LYS A 103 -3.45 0.50 16.99
C LYS A 103 -3.91 -0.83 16.40
N ASP A 104 -4.87 -1.49 17.04
CA ASP A 104 -5.43 -2.76 16.57
C ASP A 104 -6.14 -2.57 15.21
N ILE A 105 -6.92 -1.50 15.07
CA ILE A 105 -7.57 -1.12 13.80
C ILE A 105 -6.54 -0.87 12.71
N LEU A 106 -5.48 -0.11 13.02
CA LEU A 106 -4.41 0.19 12.07
C LEU A 106 -3.69 -1.09 11.60
N GLU A 107 -3.36 -1.99 12.54
CA GLU A 107 -2.74 -3.27 12.22
C GLU A 107 -3.66 -4.13 11.33
N ASP A 108 -4.95 -4.15 11.58
CA ASP A 108 -5.94 -4.84 10.76
C ASP A 108 -6.02 -4.26 9.33
N ILE A 109 -6.05 -2.93 9.20
CA ILE A 109 -6.06 -2.25 7.90
C ILE A 109 -4.79 -2.59 7.12
N ILE A 110 -3.63 -2.51 7.78
CA ILE A 110 -2.34 -2.80 7.16
C ILE A 110 -2.29 -4.27 6.72
N ASN A 111 -2.65 -5.20 7.59
CA ASN A 111 -2.64 -6.62 7.29
C ASN A 111 -3.56 -6.95 6.10
N LYS A 112 -4.75 -6.35 6.03
CA LYS A 112 -5.67 -6.52 4.90
C LYS A 112 -5.12 -5.91 3.62
N LYS A 113 -4.60 -4.68 3.68
CA LYS A 113 -4.07 -3.95 2.52
C LYS A 113 -2.83 -4.61 1.92
N TYR A 114 -2.02 -5.27 2.75
CA TYR A 114 -0.79 -5.94 2.32
C TYR A 114 -0.90 -7.47 2.34
N SER A 115 -2.13 -8.00 2.48
CA SER A 115 -2.33 -9.44 2.30
C SER A 115 -2.05 -9.86 0.86
N LEU A 116 -1.54 -11.08 0.70
CA LEU A 116 -1.25 -11.64 -0.62
C LEU A 116 -2.52 -11.66 -1.50
N GLU A 117 -3.68 -11.97 -0.90
CA GLU A 117 -4.97 -11.98 -1.56
C GLU A 117 -5.35 -10.61 -2.11
N PHE A 118 -5.14 -9.54 -1.33
CA PHE A 118 -5.41 -8.18 -1.77
C PHE A 118 -4.50 -7.78 -2.93
N ILE A 119 -3.20 -8.05 -2.82
CA ILE A 119 -2.21 -7.72 -3.86
C ILE A 119 -2.54 -8.49 -5.16
N ILE A 120 -2.82 -9.78 -5.06
CA ILE A 120 -3.22 -10.60 -6.23
C ILE A 120 -4.53 -10.07 -6.82
N GLY A 121 -5.53 -9.75 -5.98
CA GLY A 121 -6.80 -9.18 -6.42
C GLY A 121 -6.62 -7.92 -7.25
N GLN A 122 -5.85 -6.97 -6.75
CA GLN A 122 -5.50 -5.72 -7.46
C GLN A 122 -4.76 -5.97 -8.78
N PHE A 123 -3.86 -6.96 -8.78
CA PHE A 123 -3.12 -7.32 -9.99
C PHE A 123 -4.03 -7.95 -11.04
N LEU A 124 -4.95 -8.84 -10.60
CA LEU A 124 -5.93 -9.46 -11.49
C LEU A 124 -6.90 -8.44 -12.09
N GLU A 125 -7.42 -7.49 -11.30
CA GLU A 125 -8.26 -6.39 -11.80
C GLU A 125 -7.55 -5.62 -12.93
N LYS A 126 -6.29 -5.23 -12.72
CA LYS A 126 -5.50 -4.52 -13.76
C LYS A 126 -5.25 -5.35 -15.01
N ILE A 127 -5.12 -6.67 -14.89
CA ILE A 127 -4.99 -7.57 -16.04
C ILE A 127 -6.32 -7.65 -16.78
N VAL A 128 -7.43 -7.84 -16.06
CA VAL A 128 -8.76 -7.94 -16.64
C VAL A 128 -9.11 -6.69 -17.44
N ASP A 129 -8.80 -5.50 -16.91
CA ASP A 129 -9.01 -4.23 -17.61
C ASP A 129 -8.19 -4.09 -18.90
N LYS A 130 -7.06 -4.78 -18.99
CA LYS A 130 -6.19 -4.80 -20.20
C LYS A 130 -6.57 -5.88 -21.20
N ILE A 131 -7.41 -6.84 -20.82
CA ILE A 131 -7.88 -7.86 -21.75
C ILE A 131 -8.86 -7.22 -22.75
N PRO A 132 -8.58 -7.27 -24.06
CA PRO A 132 -9.45 -6.69 -25.06
C PRO A 132 -10.85 -7.32 -24.97
N THR A 133 -11.87 -6.49 -24.95
CA THR A 133 -13.25 -6.96 -25.02
C THR A 133 -13.51 -7.71 -26.32
N THR A 134 -14.53 -8.56 -26.36
CA THR A 134 -14.93 -9.28 -27.58
C THR A 134 -15.14 -8.33 -28.77
N LYS A 135 -15.68 -7.14 -28.53
CA LYS A 135 -15.84 -6.10 -29.57
C LYS A 135 -14.50 -5.57 -30.07
N GLN A 136 -13.53 -5.34 -29.18
CA GLN A 136 -12.19 -4.91 -29.54
C GLN A 136 -11.46 -6.00 -30.32
N LEU A 137 -11.55 -7.26 -29.89
CA LEU A 137 -10.98 -8.41 -30.64
C LEU A 137 -11.60 -8.55 -32.01
N GLN A 138 -12.92 -8.39 -32.14
CA GLN A 138 -13.60 -8.41 -33.44
C GLN A 138 -13.19 -7.26 -34.34
N SER A 139 -13.01 -6.05 -33.79
CA SER A 139 -12.53 -4.90 -34.58
C SER A 139 -11.10 -5.10 -35.04
N LEU A 140 -10.24 -5.62 -34.17
CA LEU A 140 -8.84 -5.95 -34.48
C LEU A 140 -8.76 -7.03 -35.56
N SER A 141 -9.55 -8.08 -35.44
CA SER A 141 -9.67 -9.16 -36.45
C SER A 141 -10.10 -8.60 -37.80
N LYS A 142 -11.11 -7.72 -37.85
CA LYS A 142 -11.55 -7.06 -39.09
C LYS A 142 -10.47 -6.18 -39.70
N SER A 143 -9.72 -5.43 -38.87
CA SER A 143 -8.62 -4.62 -39.32
C SER A 143 -7.50 -5.47 -39.93
N VAL A 144 -7.08 -6.53 -39.21
CA VAL A 144 -6.07 -7.47 -39.67
C VAL A 144 -6.48 -8.13 -41.00
N MET A 145 -7.74 -8.59 -41.08
CA MET A 145 -8.26 -9.19 -42.34
C MET A 145 -8.27 -8.19 -43.51
N LYS A 146 -8.59 -6.93 -43.24
CA LYS A 146 -8.54 -5.87 -44.28
C LYS A 146 -7.10 -5.63 -44.74
N ASP A 147 -6.14 -5.60 -43.84
CA ASP A 147 -4.72 -5.41 -44.15
C ASP A 147 -4.13 -6.63 -44.90
N LEU A 148 -4.52 -7.84 -44.52
CA LEU A 148 -4.13 -9.09 -45.19
C LEU A 148 -4.65 -9.15 -46.63
N ASN A 149 -5.85 -8.63 -46.86
CA ASN A 149 -6.48 -8.61 -48.21
C ASN A 149 -6.07 -7.39 -49.05
N ASN A 150 -5.26 -6.47 -48.51
CA ASN A 150 -4.79 -5.31 -49.23
C ASN A 150 -3.70 -5.73 -50.25
N PRO A 151 -3.90 -5.45 -51.56
CA PRO A 151 -2.92 -5.83 -52.61
C PRO A 151 -1.52 -5.28 -52.38
N LYS A 152 -1.41 -4.13 -51.68
CA LYS A 152 -0.11 -3.51 -51.34
C LYS A 152 0.70 -4.31 -50.31
N ASN A 153 0.04 -5.18 -49.54
CA ASN A 153 0.67 -5.95 -48.47
C ASN A 153 0.95 -7.41 -48.88
N LYS A 154 0.69 -7.76 -50.19
CA LYS A 154 0.75 -9.13 -50.66
C LYS A 154 2.10 -9.79 -50.37
N ASP A 155 3.21 -9.11 -50.67
CA ASP A 155 4.57 -9.65 -50.43
C ASP A 155 4.85 -9.92 -48.96
N THR A 156 4.31 -9.07 -48.06
CA THR A 156 4.46 -9.23 -46.62
C THR A 156 3.62 -10.40 -46.11
N VAL A 157 2.40 -10.56 -46.62
CA VAL A 157 1.51 -11.68 -46.32
C VAL A 157 2.07 -13.00 -46.76
N ASP A 158 2.67 -13.06 -47.98
CA ASP A 158 3.26 -14.29 -48.48
C ASP A 158 4.50 -14.69 -47.66
N LYS A 159 5.37 -13.74 -47.27
CA LYS A 159 6.48 -13.99 -46.32
C LYS A 159 6.02 -14.48 -44.95
N LEU A 160 4.92 -13.94 -44.42
CA LEU A 160 4.35 -14.40 -43.14
C LEU A 160 3.80 -15.83 -43.25
N LYS A 161 3.19 -16.21 -44.38
CA LYS A 161 2.75 -17.58 -44.64
C LYS A 161 3.92 -18.55 -44.66
N GLU A 162 4.98 -18.20 -45.39
CA GLU A 162 6.21 -19.02 -45.43
C GLU A 162 6.82 -19.23 -44.05
N LEU A 163 6.88 -18.17 -43.24
CA LEU A 163 7.37 -18.28 -41.84
C LEU A 163 6.49 -19.15 -40.96
N LEU A 164 5.17 -19.09 -41.13
CA LEU A 164 4.23 -19.91 -40.37
C LEU A 164 4.30 -21.39 -40.79
N ASP A 165 4.45 -21.66 -42.08
CA ASP A 165 4.63 -23.02 -42.62
C ASP A 165 5.97 -23.61 -42.18
N PHE A 166 7.05 -22.80 -42.18
CA PHE A 166 8.35 -23.20 -41.63
C PHE A 166 8.28 -23.59 -40.15
N LYS A 167 7.54 -22.80 -39.33
CA LYS A 167 7.34 -23.17 -37.90
C LYS A 167 6.49 -24.42 -37.70
N LYS A 168 5.47 -24.62 -38.53
CA LYS A 168 4.64 -25.84 -38.46
C LYS A 168 5.43 -27.12 -38.74
N ASN A 169 6.39 -27.05 -39.66
CA ASN A 169 7.18 -28.19 -40.10
C ASN A 169 8.42 -28.46 -39.19
N ASN A 170 8.75 -27.55 -38.23
CA ASN A 170 9.91 -27.67 -37.35
C ASN A 170 9.55 -27.78 -35.86
N ILE A 171 8.28 -27.95 -35.52
CA ILE A 171 7.84 -28.29 -34.16
C ILE A 171 7.47 -29.78 -34.17
N ILE A 172 8.48 -30.61 -33.99
CA ILE A 172 8.37 -32.02 -33.54
C ILE A 172 9.16 -32.11 -32.24
#